data_928e86cc73532197c6910df6c4bd5592
#
_entry.id   928e86cc73532197c6910df6c4bd5592
#
_cell.length_a   1.000
_cell.length_b   1.000
_cell.length_c   1.000
_cell.angle_alpha   90.00
_cell.angle_beta   90.00
_cell.angle_gamma   90.00
#
_symmetry.space_group_name_H-M   'P 1'
#
loop_
_entity.id
_entity.type
_entity.pdbx_description
1 polymer ?
#
loop_
_entity_poly.entity_id
_entity_poly.type
_entity_poly.pdbx_seq_one_letter_code
_entity_poly.pdbx_strand_id
1 'polypeptide(L)'
;MSCLGALISFFIYIGFLQQNLESSWSHISDATQLLDLWMIAGIVSIAGITTSFQALGQVVNDKESRAADDIRLTDISYSTQNLAYVLSSSFISFIMQIITFIVMSGYFTMVNKISIPSDSYLPMLGFMLLGAIAATLLNEIIIFFIHSSTTFSRLSAVIGAAAGFAVAIYMPYGTLSSGAQTLVKLVPSSYEASALRSLLLNKISNNQMPASMRQSMINYLGIHFKIWGHQLTRLETAYVIFGMIVLLIVIVVGLSYLADRKRKI
;
A
#
# COMPACT_ATOMS: atom_id res chain seq x y z
N MET A 1 -6.19 6.09 14.91
CA MET A 1 -5.09 6.74 14.16
C MET A 1 -4.74 6.07 12.81
N SER A 2 -5.22 4.86 12.54
CA SER A 2 -4.85 4.09 11.32
C SER A 2 -5.21 4.75 9.98
N CYS A 3 -6.28 5.55 9.89
CA CYS A 3 -6.69 6.23 8.65
C CYS A 3 -6.04 7.60 8.42
N LEU A 4 -5.16 8.06 9.31
CA LEU A 4 -4.64 9.43 9.28
C LEU A 4 -3.83 9.70 8.01
N GLY A 5 -2.99 8.75 7.58
CA GLY A 5 -2.23 8.88 6.33
C GLY A 5 -3.11 8.92 5.09
N ALA A 6 -4.17 8.11 5.06
CA ALA A 6 -5.17 8.11 3.98
C ALA A 6 -5.95 9.43 3.93
N LEU A 7 -6.38 9.94 5.10
CA LEU A 7 -7.07 11.23 5.20
C LEU A 7 -6.18 12.41 4.79
N ILE A 8 -4.93 12.45 5.24
CA ILE A 8 -3.97 13.49 4.84
C ILE A 8 -3.81 13.47 3.31
N SER A 9 -3.62 12.29 2.72
CA SER A 9 -3.48 12.16 1.26
C SER A 9 -4.72 12.65 0.52
N PHE A 10 -5.90 12.34 1.05
CA PHE A 10 -7.18 12.79 0.51
C PHE A 10 -7.33 14.32 0.55
N PHE A 11 -7.01 14.96 1.68
CA PHE A 11 -7.07 16.42 1.80
C PHE A 11 -6.03 17.13 0.94
N ILE A 12 -4.81 16.58 0.83
CA ILE A 12 -3.78 17.11 -0.08
C ILE A 12 -4.27 17.04 -1.54
N TYR A 13 -4.93 15.93 -1.92
CA TYR A 13 -5.47 15.79 -3.27
C TYR A 13 -6.52 16.85 -3.57
N ILE A 14 -7.60 16.89 -2.79
CA ILE A 14 -8.71 17.83 -3.03
C ILE A 14 -8.25 19.29 -2.93
N GLY A 15 -7.39 19.61 -1.95
CA GLY A 15 -6.98 20.98 -1.69
C GLY A 15 -5.93 21.55 -2.66
N PHE A 16 -5.07 20.68 -3.22
CA PHE A 16 -3.90 21.14 -3.96
C PHE A 16 -3.65 20.42 -5.28
N LEU A 17 -3.82 19.08 -5.33
CA LEU A 17 -3.40 18.31 -6.48
C LEU A 17 -4.46 18.26 -7.57
N GLN A 18 -5.74 18.17 -7.21
CA GLN A 18 -6.83 18.01 -8.16
C GLN A 18 -6.83 19.14 -9.22
N GLN A 19 -6.87 20.39 -8.79
CA GLN A 19 -6.89 21.54 -9.72
C GLN A 19 -5.63 21.61 -10.59
N ASN A 20 -4.45 21.38 -10.01
CA ASN A 20 -3.18 21.43 -10.75
C ASN A 20 -3.07 20.30 -11.78
N LEU A 21 -3.52 19.10 -11.45
CA LEU A 21 -3.52 17.97 -12.36
C LEU A 21 -4.59 18.11 -13.44
N GLU A 22 -5.80 18.54 -13.10
CA GLU A 22 -6.88 18.81 -14.06
C GLU A 22 -6.49 19.90 -15.07
N SER A 23 -5.86 20.98 -14.63
CA SER A 23 -5.39 22.03 -15.54
C SER A 23 -4.34 21.52 -16.53
N SER A 24 -3.45 20.65 -16.06
CA SER A 24 -2.41 20.02 -16.91
C SER A 24 -3.00 19.01 -17.91
N TRP A 25 -4.20 18.49 -17.64
CA TRP A 25 -4.85 17.42 -18.39
C TRP A 25 -6.19 17.87 -19.00
N SER A 26 -6.44 19.17 -19.10
CA SER A 26 -7.67 19.77 -19.63
C SER A 26 -8.03 19.34 -21.07
N HIS A 27 -7.08 18.75 -21.81
CA HIS A 27 -7.29 18.20 -23.15
C HIS A 27 -7.95 16.80 -23.14
N ILE A 28 -8.17 16.17 -21.98
CA ILE A 28 -8.77 14.87 -21.83
C ILE A 28 -10.20 15.05 -21.32
N SER A 29 -11.19 14.54 -22.06
CA SER A 29 -12.62 14.72 -21.78
C SER A 29 -13.05 14.22 -20.38
N ASP A 30 -12.36 13.23 -19.80
CA ASP A 30 -12.68 12.61 -18.51
C ASP A 30 -11.50 12.69 -17.52
N ALA A 31 -10.72 13.78 -17.54
CA ALA A 31 -9.54 13.96 -16.69
C ALA A 31 -9.88 13.83 -15.19
N THR A 32 -10.99 14.42 -14.74
CA THR A 32 -11.44 14.34 -13.34
C THR A 32 -11.72 12.90 -12.94
N GLN A 33 -12.48 12.13 -13.72
CA GLN A 33 -12.78 10.73 -13.43
C GLN A 33 -11.50 9.87 -13.38
N LEU A 34 -10.57 10.12 -14.30
CA LEU A 34 -9.29 9.42 -14.35
C LEU A 34 -8.44 9.68 -13.10
N LEU A 35 -8.34 10.95 -12.68
CA LEU A 35 -7.56 11.34 -11.53
C LEU A 35 -8.18 10.85 -10.21
N ASP A 36 -9.50 10.87 -10.10
CA ASP A 36 -10.21 10.35 -8.92
C ASP A 36 -10.00 8.83 -8.76
N LEU A 37 -10.11 8.06 -9.83
CA LEU A 37 -9.86 6.62 -9.80
C LEU A 37 -8.38 6.29 -9.52
N TRP A 38 -7.46 7.08 -10.07
CA TRP A 38 -6.03 6.97 -9.76
C TRP A 38 -5.75 7.24 -8.28
N MET A 39 -6.44 8.23 -7.71
CA MET A 39 -6.34 8.60 -6.31
C MET A 39 -6.92 7.54 -5.38
N ILE A 40 -8.10 6.99 -5.69
CA ILE A 40 -8.70 5.90 -4.91
C ILE A 40 -7.71 4.74 -4.76
N ALA A 41 -7.09 4.30 -5.86
CA ALA A 41 -6.12 3.21 -5.83
C ALA A 41 -4.95 3.49 -4.88
N GLY A 42 -4.41 4.70 -4.93
CA GLY A 42 -3.29 5.10 -4.07
C GLY A 42 -3.68 5.21 -2.60
N ILE A 43 -4.84 5.82 -2.28
CA ILE A 43 -5.32 5.97 -0.90
C ILE A 43 -5.60 4.60 -0.26
N VAL A 44 -6.16 3.66 -1.01
CA VAL A 44 -6.39 2.28 -0.55
C VAL A 44 -5.07 1.61 -0.17
N SER A 45 -4.04 1.74 -1.00
CA SER A 45 -2.71 1.18 -0.70
C SER A 45 -2.02 1.87 0.49
N ILE A 46 -2.18 3.19 0.66
CA ILE A 46 -1.72 3.91 1.86
C ILE A 46 -2.43 3.38 3.12
N ALA A 47 -3.74 3.16 3.04
CA ALA A 47 -4.50 2.60 4.15
C ALA A 47 -3.96 1.21 4.54
N GLY A 48 -3.54 0.40 3.57
CA GLY A 48 -2.87 -0.89 3.80
C GLY A 48 -1.58 -0.74 4.62
N ILE A 49 -0.68 0.16 4.22
CA ILE A 49 0.59 0.41 4.90
C ILE A 49 0.35 0.93 6.32
N THR A 50 -0.45 1.97 6.45
CA THR A 50 -0.62 2.66 7.72
C THR A 50 -1.40 1.83 8.74
N THR A 51 -2.42 1.09 8.29
CA THR A 51 -3.22 0.23 9.18
C THR A 51 -2.42 -0.98 9.64
N SER A 52 -1.67 -1.64 8.76
CA SER A 52 -0.83 -2.78 9.16
C SER A 52 0.25 -2.36 10.16
N PHE A 53 0.88 -1.19 9.96
CA PHE A 53 1.85 -0.65 10.92
C PHE A 53 1.20 -0.39 12.28
N GLN A 54 0.02 0.23 12.32
CA GLN A 54 -0.70 0.50 13.58
C GLN A 54 -1.16 -0.78 14.27
N ALA A 55 -1.65 -1.77 13.53
CA ALA A 55 -2.07 -3.04 14.08
C ALA A 55 -0.90 -3.81 14.73
N LEU A 56 0.28 -3.77 14.09
CA LEU A 56 1.51 -4.32 14.64
C LEU A 56 2.03 -3.57 15.88
N GLY A 57 1.49 -2.40 16.19
CA GLY A 57 1.78 -1.69 17.44
C GLY A 57 1.49 -2.52 18.69
N GLN A 58 0.59 -3.50 18.62
CA GLN A 58 0.34 -4.45 19.70
C GLN A 58 1.60 -5.26 20.03
N VAL A 59 2.41 -5.63 19.04
CA VAL A 59 3.71 -6.32 19.26
C VAL A 59 4.63 -5.48 20.15
N VAL A 60 4.67 -4.16 19.90
CA VAL A 60 5.50 -3.24 20.69
C VAL A 60 4.96 -3.10 22.12
N ASN A 61 3.65 -2.94 22.27
CA ASN A 61 2.99 -2.86 23.57
C ASN A 61 3.22 -4.12 24.41
N ASP A 62 3.09 -5.30 23.79
CA ASP A 62 3.29 -6.59 24.48
C ASP A 62 4.76 -6.81 24.86
N LYS A 63 5.72 -6.30 24.05
CA LYS A 63 7.15 -6.30 24.41
C LYS A 63 7.43 -5.36 25.59
N GLU A 64 6.88 -4.13 25.57
CA GLU A 64 7.11 -3.12 26.61
C GLU A 64 6.48 -3.50 27.94
N SER A 65 5.26 -4.04 27.93
CA SER A 65 4.54 -4.51 29.12
C SER A 65 4.99 -5.88 29.64
N ARG A 66 5.89 -6.57 28.93
CA ARG A 66 6.32 -7.97 29.17
C ARG A 66 5.22 -9.02 28.97
N ALA A 67 4.03 -8.66 28.48
CA ALA A 67 2.97 -9.62 28.16
C ALA A 67 3.44 -10.68 27.13
N ALA A 68 4.33 -10.29 26.22
CA ALA A 68 4.97 -11.23 25.30
C ALA A 68 5.81 -12.30 26.01
N ASP A 69 6.38 -12.02 27.17
CA ASP A 69 7.14 -12.99 27.96
C ASP A 69 6.19 -13.94 28.71
N ASP A 70 5.04 -13.45 29.22
CA ASP A 70 4.01 -14.27 29.85
C ASP A 70 3.40 -15.28 28.86
N ILE A 71 3.13 -14.88 27.60
CA ILE A 71 2.67 -15.78 26.54
C ILE A 71 3.71 -16.91 26.30
N ARG A 72 4.98 -16.63 26.46
CA ARG A 72 6.08 -17.60 26.28
C ARG A 72 6.27 -18.57 27.46
N LEU A 73 5.67 -18.32 28.59
CA LEU A 73 5.57 -19.31 29.67
C LEU A 73 4.65 -20.47 29.26
N THR A 74 3.85 -20.28 28.22
CA THR A 74 3.13 -21.37 27.53
C THR A 74 4.05 -22.02 26.49
N ASP A 75 3.73 -23.20 26.00
CA ASP A 75 4.51 -23.95 24.98
C ASP A 75 4.48 -23.31 23.57
N ILE A 76 4.08 -22.04 23.44
CA ILE A 76 3.98 -21.32 22.17
C ILE A 76 5.37 -20.80 21.77
N SER A 77 5.84 -21.21 20.58
CA SER A 77 7.10 -20.71 20.03
C SER A 77 7.01 -19.21 19.65
N TYR A 78 8.13 -18.51 19.66
CA TYR A 78 8.20 -17.12 19.23
C TYR A 78 7.71 -16.95 17.78
N SER A 79 8.07 -17.89 16.90
CA SER A 79 7.65 -17.86 15.50
C SER A 79 6.13 -18.00 15.36
N THR A 80 5.48 -18.82 16.18
CA THR A 80 4.01 -18.98 16.19
C THR A 80 3.33 -17.71 16.68
N GLN A 81 3.83 -17.11 17.75
CA GLN A 81 3.33 -15.85 18.27
C GLN A 81 3.45 -14.73 17.22
N ASN A 82 4.62 -14.62 16.57
CA ASN A 82 4.86 -13.61 15.54
C ASN A 82 3.97 -13.81 14.32
N LEU A 83 3.77 -15.06 13.89
CA LEU A 83 2.85 -15.40 12.81
C LEU A 83 1.41 -14.97 13.12
N ALA A 84 0.96 -15.13 14.37
CA ALA A 84 -0.37 -14.70 14.80
C ALA A 84 -0.52 -13.16 14.69
N TYR A 85 0.48 -12.39 15.09
CA TYR A 85 0.47 -10.94 14.92
C TYR A 85 0.44 -10.54 13.45
N VAL A 86 1.26 -11.16 12.61
CA VAL A 86 1.29 -10.88 11.16
C VAL A 86 -0.07 -11.19 10.51
N LEU A 87 -0.65 -12.35 10.81
CA LEU A 87 -1.94 -12.74 10.23
C LEU A 87 -3.07 -11.81 10.68
N SER A 88 -3.17 -11.51 11.97
CA SER A 88 -4.20 -10.61 12.49
C SER A 88 -4.06 -9.20 11.95
N SER A 89 -2.83 -8.68 11.89
CA SER A 89 -2.55 -7.33 11.34
C SER A 89 -2.81 -7.25 9.84
N SER A 90 -2.50 -8.31 9.08
CA SER A 90 -2.82 -8.40 7.65
C SER A 90 -4.33 -8.40 7.41
N PHE A 91 -5.07 -9.16 8.23
CA PHE A 91 -6.53 -9.21 8.14
C PHE A 91 -7.17 -7.85 8.46
N ILE A 92 -6.73 -7.18 9.53
CA ILE A 92 -7.18 -5.83 9.88
C ILE A 92 -6.86 -4.85 8.75
N SER A 93 -5.66 -4.92 8.20
CA SER A 93 -5.23 -4.08 7.08
C SER A 93 -6.10 -4.29 5.83
N PHE A 94 -6.40 -5.54 5.49
CA PHE A 94 -7.28 -5.89 4.36
C PHE A 94 -8.69 -5.34 4.55
N ILE A 95 -9.30 -5.51 5.72
CA ILE A 95 -10.64 -4.96 6.03
C ILE A 95 -10.63 -3.43 5.91
N MET A 96 -9.60 -2.75 6.43
CA MET A 96 -9.50 -1.30 6.35
C MET A 96 -9.29 -0.79 4.92
N GLN A 97 -8.61 -1.53 4.07
CA GLN A 97 -8.52 -1.22 2.63
C GLN A 97 -9.90 -1.29 1.97
N ILE A 98 -10.69 -2.33 2.27
CA ILE A 98 -12.06 -2.47 1.74
C ILE A 98 -12.93 -1.29 2.21
N ILE A 99 -12.91 -0.96 3.51
CA ILE A 99 -13.65 0.17 4.06
C ILE A 99 -13.22 1.47 3.37
N THR A 100 -11.93 1.71 3.24
CA THR A 100 -11.38 2.89 2.57
C THR A 100 -11.83 2.95 1.10
N PHE A 101 -11.80 1.83 0.39
CA PHE A 101 -12.29 1.74 -0.98
C PHE A 101 -13.77 2.09 -1.08
N ILE A 102 -14.63 1.54 -0.22
CA ILE A 102 -16.07 1.81 -0.20
C ILE A 102 -16.34 3.31 0.07
N VAL A 103 -15.69 3.88 1.09
CA VAL A 103 -15.86 5.28 1.47
C VAL A 103 -15.43 6.21 0.34
N MET A 104 -14.23 5.99 -0.23
CA MET A 104 -13.70 6.83 -1.30
C MET A 104 -14.51 6.71 -2.59
N SER A 105 -14.89 5.49 -2.96
CA SER A 105 -15.72 5.25 -4.12
C SER A 105 -17.11 5.88 -3.98
N GLY A 106 -17.71 5.77 -2.79
CA GLY A 106 -18.99 6.43 -2.47
C GLY A 106 -18.89 7.94 -2.60
N TYR A 107 -17.86 8.54 -2.00
CA TYR A 107 -17.63 9.99 -2.07
C TYR A 107 -17.51 10.48 -3.52
N PHE A 108 -16.59 9.93 -4.30
CA PHE A 108 -16.36 10.38 -5.66
C PHE A 108 -17.52 10.06 -6.63
N THR A 109 -18.27 8.97 -6.35
CA THR A 109 -19.51 8.70 -7.11
C THR A 109 -20.57 9.77 -6.85
N MET A 110 -20.71 10.25 -5.61
CA MET A 110 -21.67 11.29 -5.27
C MET A 110 -21.25 12.66 -5.81
N VAL A 111 -19.97 13.02 -5.74
CA VAL A 111 -19.45 14.35 -6.12
C VAL A 111 -19.21 14.45 -7.63
N ASN A 112 -18.49 13.50 -8.20
CA ASN A 112 -17.98 13.54 -9.58
C ASN A 112 -18.63 12.53 -10.51
N LYS A 113 -19.64 11.75 -10.01
CA LYS A 113 -20.36 10.72 -10.77
C LYS A 113 -19.45 9.69 -11.44
N ILE A 114 -18.36 9.31 -10.76
CA ILE A 114 -17.45 8.31 -11.30
C ILE A 114 -18.14 6.95 -11.46
N SER A 115 -17.71 6.18 -12.46
CA SER A 115 -18.19 4.83 -12.73
C SER A 115 -17.06 3.84 -12.50
N ILE A 116 -17.26 2.88 -11.58
CA ILE A 116 -16.30 1.81 -11.30
C ILE A 116 -16.72 0.56 -12.10
N PRO A 117 -15.79 -0.04 -12.86
CA PRO A 117 -16.08 -1.25 -13.62
C PRO A 117 -16.41 -2.44 -12.69
N SER A 118 -17.60 -3.05 -12.85
CA SER A 118 -18.05 -4.15 -11.99
C SER A 118 -17.18 -5.42 -12.09
N ASP A 119 -16.59 -5.64 -13.25
CA ASP A 119 -15.65 -6.73 -13.54
C ASP A 119 -14.30 -6.61 -12.82
N SER A 120 -14.02 -5.44 -12.24
CA SER A 120 -12.77 -5.17 -11.53
C SER A 120 -12.79 -5.53 -10.04
N TYR A 121 -13.97 -5.70 -9.42
CA TYR A 121 -14.07 -5.87 -7.96
C TYR A 121 -13.33 -7.10 -7.43
N LEU A 122 -13.53 -8.28 -8.04
CA LEU A 122 -12.90 -9.51 -7.58
C LEU A 122 -11.37 -9.49 -7.71
N PRO A 123 -10.79 -9.09 -8.87
CA PRO A 123 -9.34 -8.89 -8.97
C PRO A 123 -8.79 -7.84 -7.99
N MET A 124 -9.54 -6.75 -7.72
CA MET A 124 -9.13 -5.73 -6.77
C MET A 124 -9.01 -6.28 -5.35
N LEU A 125 -10.00 -7.07 -4.88
CA LEU A 125 -9.93 -7.73 -3.58
C LEU A 125 -8.70 -8.66 -3.48
N GLY A 126 -8.35 -9.35 -4.56
CA GLY A 126 -7.14 -10.17 -4.63
C GLY A 126 -5.86 -9.34 -4.43
N PHE A 127 -5.74 -8.19 -5.12
CA PHE A 127 -4.58 -7.30 -4.97
C PHE A 127 -4.54 -6.61 -3.61
N MET A 128 -5.68 -6.22 -3.03
CA MET A 128 -5.77 -5.68 -1.68
C MET A 128 -5.30 -6.70 -0.63
N LEU A 129 -5.68 -7.96 -0.78
CA LEU A 129 -5.23 -9.03 0.12
C LEU A 129 -3.72 -9.26 0.01
N LEU A 130 -3.18 -9.36 -1.20
CA LEU A 130 -1.73 -9.49 -1.42
C LEU A 130 -0.98 -8.28 -0.89
N GLY A 131 -1.50 -7.06 -1.13
CA GLY A 131 -0.93 -5.82 -0.63
C GLY A 131 -0.94 -5.74 0.89
N ALA A 132 -2.05 -6.13 1.54
CA ALA A 132 -2.16 -6.16 3.00
C ALA A 132 -1.12 -7.09 3.63
N ILE A 133 -0.95 -8.30 3.09
CA ILE A 133 0.06 -9.27 3.57
C ILE A 133 1.47 -8.71 3.37
N ALA A 134 1.77 -8.21 2.18
CA ALA A 134 3.10 -7.70 1.85
C ALA A 134 3.47 -6.45 2.67
N ALA A 135 2.53 -5.51 2.86
CA ALA A 135 2.72 -4.34 3.70
C ALA A 135 2.94 -4.72 5.17
N THR A 136 2.18 -5.69 5.68
CA THR A 136 2.32 -6.16 7.06
C THR A 136 3.69 -6.80 7.28
N LEU A 137 4.14 -7.66 6.38
CA LEU A 137 5.46 -8.29 6.48
C LEU A 137 6.61 -7.28 6.42
N LEU A 138 6.50 -6.27 5.55
CA LEU A 138 7.48 -5.19 5.49
C LEU A 138 7.49 -4.38 6.80
N ASN A 139 6.33 -4.03 7.32
CA ASN A 139 6.18 -3.31 8.58
C ASN A 139 6.67 -4.14 9.78
N GLU A 140 6.47 -5.46 9.78
CA GLU A 140 6.96 -6.35 10.82
C GLU A 140 8.49 -6.32 10.94
N ILE A 141 9.21 -6.25 9.81
CA ILE A 141 10.67 -6.07 9.83
C ILE A 141 11.06 -4.80 10.57
N ILE A 142 10.33 -3.68 10.36
CA ILE A 142 10.57 -2.42 11.05
C ILE A 142 10.24 -2.56 12.55
N ILE A 143 9.09 -3.14 12.87
CA ILE A 143 8.59 -3.36 14.24
C ILE A 143 9.51 -4.27 15.06
N PHE A 144 10.19 -5.20 14.39
CA PHE A 144 11.16 -6.08 15.05
C PHE A 144 12.20 -5.31 15.86
N PHE A 145 12.65 -4.16 15.37
CA PHE A 145 13.66 -3.32 16.00
C PHE A 145 13.08 -2.29 17.00
N ILE A 146 11.76 -2.20 17.14
CA ILE A 146 11.09 -1.25 18.03
C ILE A 146 10.77 -1.93 19.37
N HIS A 147 11.17 -1.28 20.47
CA HIS A 147 11.02 -1.82 21.82
C HIS A 147 10.24 -0.90 22.77
N SER A 148 9.82 0.30 22.32
CA SER A 148 9.05 1.24 23.14
C SER A 148 7.91 1.89 22.36
N SER A 149 6.79 2.10 23.04
CA SER A 149 5.60 2.77 22.50
C SER A 149 5.88 4.21 22.06
N THR A 150 6.81 4.88 22.71
CA THR A 150 7.25 6.22 22.33
C THR A 150 7.93 6.22 20.96
N THR A 151 8.87 5.27 20.73
CA THR A 151 9.54 5.12 19.44
C THR A 151 8.55 4.72 18.35
N PHE A 152 7.64 3.79 18.66
CA PHE A 152 6.56 3.38 17.77
C PHE A 152 5.70 4.57 17.35
N SER A 153 5.26 5.41 18.29
CA SER A 153 4.42 6.57 18.00
C SER A 153 5.11 7.58 17.07
N ARG A 154 6.40 7.83 17.28
CA ARG A 154 7.21 8.71 16.41
C ARG A 154 7.35 8.14 15.00
N LEU A 155 7.65 6.85 14.89
CA LEU A 155 7.77 6.17 13.60
C LEU A 155 6.42 6.06 12.88
N SER A 156 5.30 5.91 13.59
CA SER A 156 3.96 5.96 13.01
C SER A 156 3.71 7.24 12.22
N ALA A 157 4.12 8.39 12.75
CA ALA A 157 3.99 9.66 12.04
C ALA A 157 4.85 9.69 10.77
N VAL A 158 6.09 9.18 10.85
CA VAL A 158 7.00 9.10 9.69
C VAL A 158 6.45 8.14 8.62
N ILE A 159 6.00 6.95 9.02
CA ILE A 159 5.41 5.97 8.10
C ILE A 159 4.15 6.54 7.43
N GLY A 160 3.28 7.23 8.19
CA GLY A 160 2.09 7.88 7.66
C GLY A 160 2.41 8.92 6.58
N ALA A 161 3.43 9.75 6.81
CA ALA A 161 3.89 10.73 5.83
C ALA A 161 4.61 10.08 4.63
N ALA A 162 5.44 9.07 4.87
CA ALA A 162 6.22 8.40 3.84
C ALA A 162 5.36 7.52 2.92
N ALA A 163 4.24 6.98 3.41
CA ALA A 163 3.37 6.08 2.65
C ALA A 163 2.88 6.71 1.34
N GLY A 164 2.54 7.99 1.33
CA GLY A 164 2.10 8.69 0.12
C GLY A 164 3.20 8.84 -0.94
N PHE A 165 4.45 9.01 -0.52
CA PHE A 165 5.59 8.97 -1.45
C PHE A 165 5.88 7.55 -1.92
N ALA A 166 5.77 6.56 -1.03
CA ALA A 166 6.03 5.15 -1.34
C ALA A 166 5.10 4.61 -2.45
N VAL A 167 3.83 5.05 -2.49
CA VAL A 167 2.88 4.65 -3.55
C VAL A 167 2.74 5.68 -4.68
N ALA A 168 3.60 6.72 -4.70
CA ALA A 168 3.59 7.79 -5.70
C ALA A 168 2.21 8.44 -5.87
N ILE A 169 1.61 8.90 -4.75
CA ILE A 169 0.30 9.56 -4.77
C ILE A 169 0.42 11.09 -4.61
N TYR A 170 1.41 11.57 -3.85
CA TYR A 170 1.65 13.02 -3.71
C TYR A 170 2.25 13.63 -4.98
N MET A 171 2.93 12.82 -5.77
CA MET A 171 3.50 13.20 -7.06
C MET A 171 3.33 12.04 -8.03
N PRO A 172 2.89 12.28 -9.29
CA PRO A 172 2.84 11.24 -10.30
C PRO A 172 4.21 10.56 -10.47
N TYR A 173 4.20 9.23 -10.65
CA TYR A 173 5.43 8.43 -10.75
C TYR A 173 6.42 8.96 -11.80
N GLY A 174 5.92 9.46 -12.92
CA GLY A 174 6.74 9.99 -14.02
C GLY A 174 7.48 11.29 -13.68
N THR A 175 7.08 12.02 -12.62
CA THR A 175 7.77 13.25 -12.17
C THR A 175 8.88 12.97 -11.16
N LEU A 176 8.96 11.75 -10.63
CA LEU A 176 9.97 11.36 -9.66
C LEU A 176 11.34 11.22 -10.33
N SER A 177 12.39 11.57 -9.60
CA SER A 177 13.78 11.29 -10.02
C SER A 177 14.01 9.78 -10.14
N SER A 178 15.01 9.36 -10.92
CA SER A 178 15.33 7.94 -11.12
C SER A 178 15.59 7.19 -9.80
N GLY A 179 16.26 7.85 -8.85
CA GLY A 179 16.47 7.29 -7.50
C GLY A 179 15.17 7.08 -6.73
N ALA A 180 14.27 8.08 -6.75
CA ALA A 180 12.96 7.98 -6.10
C ALA A 180 12.08 6.91 -6.76
N GLN A 181 12.10 6.77 -8.09
CA GLN A 181 11.43 5.69 -8.80
C GLN A 181 11.94 4.31 -8.39
N THR A 182 13.24 4.19 -8.14
CA THR A 182 13.84 2.93 -7.64
C THR A 182 13.35 2.62 -6.22
N LEU A 183 13.30 3.62 -5.32
CA LEU A 183 12.77 3.45 -3.97
C LEU A 183 11.29 3.01 -3.98
N VAL A 184 10.46 3.64 -4.81
CA VAL A 184 9.05 3.26 -4.98
C VAL A 184 8.93 1.78 -5.37
N LYS A 185 9.78 1.29 -6.28
CA LYS A 185 9.78 -0.12 -6.73
C LYS A 185 10.23 -1.12 -5.65
N LEU A 186 10.87 -0.68 -4.58
CA LEU A 186 11.24 -1.55 -3.46
C LEU A 186 10.08 -1.77 -2.48
N VAL A 187 9.03 -0.96 -2.55
CA VAL A 187 7.87 -1.04 -1.66
C VAL A 187 6.77 -1.89 -2.30
N PRO A 188 6.33 -3.01 -1.69
CA PRO A 188 5.30 -3.88 -2.27
C PRO A 188 3.98 -3.17 -2.56
N SER A 189 3.57 -2.25 -1.68
CA SER A 189 2.32 -1.51 -1.82
C SER A 189 2.29 -0.57 -3.04
N SER A 190 3.45 -0.23 -3.62
CA SER A 190 3.50 0.51 -4.88
C SER A 190 3.00 -0.35 -6.05
N TYR A 191 3.30 -1.64 -6.04
CA TYR A 191 2.79 -2.60 -7.04
C TYR A 191 1.30 -2.87 -6.85
N GLU A 192 0.83 -2.93 -5.59
CA GLU A 192 -0.59 -2.97 -5.28
C GLU A 192 -1.31 -1.75 -5.88
N ALA A 193 -0.84 -0.52 -5.59
CA ALA A 193 -1.41 0.71 -6.15
C ALA A 193 -1.40 0.71 -7.69
N SER A 194 -0.31 0.24 -8.31
CA SER A 194 -0.19 0.08 -9.76
C SER A 194 -1.23 -0.90 -10.32
N ALA A 195 -1.42 -2.05 -9.68
CA ALA A 195 -2.40 -3.04 -10.07
C ALA A 195 -3.84 -2.51 -9.94
N LEU A 196 -4.17 -1.85 -8.81
CA LEU A 196 -5.47 -1.23 -8.60
C LEU A 196 -5.74 -0.12 -9.64
N ARG A 197 -4.73 0.72 -9.93
CA ARG A 197 -4.81 1.73 -11.02
C ARG A 197 -5.11 1.08 -12.37
N SER A 198 -4.42 -0.02 -12.70
CA SER A 198 -4.62 -0.73 -13.96
C SER A 198 -6.03 -1.31 -14.10
N LEU A 199 -6.66 -1.73 -12.99
CA LEU A 199 -8.02 -2.25 -12.96
C LEU A 199 -9.07 -1.13 -13.08
N LEU A 200 -8.91 -0.06 -12.33
CA LEU A 200 -9.85 1.05 -12.28
C LEU A 200 -9.84 1.88 -13.58
N LEU A 201 -8.66 2.08 -14.17
CA LEU A 201 -8.47 2.95 -15.34
C LEU A 201 -8.59 2.23 -16.68
N ASN A 202 -8.81 0.91 -16.68
CA ASN A 202 -8.81 0.09 -17.90
C ASN A 202 -9.79 0.58 -18.99
N LYS A 203 -11.02 0.92 -18.61
CA LYS A 203 -12.06 1.35 -19.57
C LYS A 203 -11.79 2.76 -20.11
N ILE A 204 -11.35 3.70 -19.26
CA ILE A 204 -11.07 5.08 -19.66
C ILE A 204 -9.86 5.11 -20.59
N SER A 205 -8.81 4.37 -20.27
CA SER A 205 -7.59 4.32 -21.07
C SER A 205 -7.80 3.71 -22.48
N ASN A 206 -8.75 2.79 -22.65
CA ASN A 206 -8.90 2.08 -23.90
C ASN A 206 -9.78 2.79 -24.94
N ASN A 207 -10.76 3.59 -24.52
CA ASN A 207 -11.81 4.05 -25.42
C ASN A 207 -11.66 5.51 -25.91
N GLN A 208 -10.77 6.32 -25.32
CA GLN A 208 -10.84 7.78 -25.52
C GLN A 208 -9.53 8.45 -25.92
N MET A 209 -8.39 7.72 -26.03
CA MET A 209 -7.09 8.33 -26.26
C MET A 209 -6.30 7.70 -27.41
N PRO A 210 -5.53 8.52 -28.19
CA PRO A 210 -4.52 8.01 -29.11
C PRO A 210 -3.49 7.12 -28.37
N ALA A 211 -3.00 6.07 -29.03
CA ALA A 211 -2.10 5.09 -28.41
C ALA A 211 -0.82 5.71 -27.78
N SER A 212 -0.26 6.77 -28.42
CA SER A 212 0.92 7.48 -27.93
C SER A 212 0.64 8.24 -26.63
N MET A 213 -0.50 8.91 -26.54
CA MET A 213 -0.93 9.67 -25.37
C MET A 213 -1.23 8.72 -24.20
N ARG A 214 -1.90 7.60 -24.49
CA ARG A 214 -2.18 6.55 -23.50
C ARG A 214 -0.91 5.98 -22.90
N GLN A 215 0.11 5.68 -23.70
CA GLN A 215 1.38 5.15 -23.19
C GLN A 215 2.12 6.15 -22.30
N SER A 216 2.09 7.44 -22.68
CA SER A 216 2.65 8.51 -21.86
C SER A 216 1.95 8.65 -20.52
N MET A 217 0.61 8.58 -20.51
CA MET A 217 -0.21 8.63 -19.31
C MET A 217 0.06 7.44 -18.38
N ILE A 218 0.12 6.23 -18.92
CA ILE A 218 0.40 4.99 -18.17
C ILE A 218 1.75 5.11 -17.44
N ASN A 219 2.78 5.60 -18.13
CA ASN A 219 4.10 5.79 -17.55
C ASN A 219 4.11 6.94 -16.51
N TYR A 220 3.40 8.04 -16.80
CA TYR A 220 3.36 9.22 -15.95
C TYR A 220 2.64 8.93 -14.62
N LEU A 221 1.48 8.28 -14.67
CA LEU A 221 0.68 7.97 -13.49
C LEU A 221 1.14 6.69 -12.74
N GLY A 222 2.11 5.95 -13.27
CA GLY A 222 2.56 4.70 -12.65
C GLY A 222 1.48 3.61 -12.64
N ILE A 223 0.72 3.50 -13.73
CA ILE A 223 -0.31 2.47 -13.90
C ILE A 223 0.35 1.10 -14.10
N HIS A 224 1.45 1.05 -14.84
CA HIS A 224 2.27 -0.14 -15.02
C HIS A 224 3.74 0.20 -14.80
N PHE A 225 4.41 -0.53 -13.94
CA PHE A 225 5.85 -0.37 -13.73
C PHE A 225 6.66 -1.07 -14.82
N LYS A 226 7.85 -0.54 -15.08
CA LYS A 226 8.85 -1.16 -15.95
C LYS A 226 9.97 -1.75 -15.11
N ILE A 227 10.25 -3.05 -15.32
CA ILE A 227 11.42 -3.74 -14.76
C ILE A 227 12.27 -4.20 -15.94
N TRP A 228 13.55 -3.80 -15.97
CA TRP A 228 14.50 -4.09 -17.06
C TRP A 228 13.96 -3.77 -18.47
N GLY A 229 13.24 -2.65 -18.60
CA GLY A 229 12.66 -2.21 -19.87
C GLY A 229 11.34 -2.88 -20.26
N HIS A 230 10.95 -3.99 -19.60
CA HIS A 230 9.68 -4.68 -19.80
C HIS A 230 8.58 -4.06 -18.92
N GLN A 231 7.42 -3.76 -19.52
CA GLN A 231 6.25 -3.23 -18.82
C GLN A 231 5.45 -4.39 -18.22
N LEU A 232 5.27 -4.37 -16.91
CA LEU A 232 4.58 -5.44 -16.21
C LEU A 232 3.09 -5.49 -16.57
N THR A 233 2.62 -6.67 -16.92
CA THR A 233 1.19 -7.00 -16.97
C THR A 233 0.62 -7.14 -15.56
N ARG A 234 -0.72 -7.22 -15.41
CA ARG A 234 -1.37 -7.45 -14.11
C ARG A 234 -0.92 -8.75 -13.45
N LEU A 235 -0.83 -9.84 -14.23
CA LEU A 235 -0.37 -11.13 -13.71
C LEU A 235 1.08 -11.08 -13.27
N GLU A 236 1.96 -10.46 -14.04
CA GLU A 236 3.36 -10.26 -13.66
C GLU A 236 3.50 -9.39 -12.41
N THR A 237 2.66 -8.36 -12.26
CA THR A 237 2.60 -7.55 -11.03
C THR A 237 2.20 -8.41 -9.83
N ALA A 238 1.23 -9.31 -9.96
CA ALA A 238 0.86 -10.24 -8.89
C ALA A 238 2.02 -11.19 -8.54
N TYR A 239 2.75 -11.71 -9.53
CA TYR A 239 3.94 -12.54 -9.29
C TYR A 239 5.07 -11.77 -8.60
N VAL A 240 5.27 -10.49 -8.93
CA VAL A 240 6.25 -9.63 -8.24
C VAL A 240 5.85 -9.46 -6.77
N ILE A 241 4.59 -9.12 -6.48
CA ILE A 241 4.11 -8.98 -5.09
C ILE A 241 4.28 -10.31 -4.35
N PHE A 242 3.90 -11.44 -4.95
CA PHE A 242 4.05 -12.76 -4.36
C PHE A 242 5.52 -13.12 -4.09
N GLY A 243 6.42 -12.83 -5.03
CA GLY A 243 7.87 -13.00 -4.83
C GLY A 243 8.41 -12.14 -3.69
N MET A 244 7.94 -10.88 -3.57
CA MET A 244 8.28 -10.02 -2.44
C MET A 244 7.74 -10.58 -1.11
N ILE A 245 6.51 -11.11 -1.07
CA ILE A 245 5.94 -11.76 0.11
C ILE A 245 6.83 -12.92 0.56
N VAL A 246 7.22 -13.81 -0.36
CA VAL A 246 8.10 -14.95 -0.04
C VAL A 246 9.44 -14.48 0.52
N LEU A 247 10.07 -13.47 -0.10
CA LEU A 247 11.31 -12.88 0.39
C LEU A 247 11.14 -12.29 1.81
N LEU A 248 10.07 -11.53 2.04
CA LEU A 248 9.80 -10.92 3.34
C LEU A 248 9.51 -11.96 4.42
N ILE A 249 8.80 -13.06 4.10
CA ILE A 249 8.58 -14.20 5.02
C ILE A 249 9.94 -14.80 5.42
N VAL A 250 10.84 -15.04 4.46
CA VAL A 250 12.17 -15.59 4.76
C VAL A 250 12.94 -14.66 5.71
N ILE A 251 12.87 -13.35 5.50
CA ILE A 251 13.52 -12.36 6.36
C ILE A 251 12.90 -12.38 7.76
N VAL A 252 11.56 -12.33 7.88
CA VAL A 252 10.84 -12.32 9.17
C VAL A 252 11.11 -13.59 9.97
N VAL A 253 11.06 -14.76 9.31
CA VAL A 253 11.37 -16.06 9.94
C VAL A 253 12.83 -16.12 10.37
N GLY A 254 13.75 -15.63 9.55
CA GLY A 254 15.17 -15.56 9.88
C GLY A 254 15.45 -14.67 11.09
N LEU A 255 14.82 -13.49 11.17
CA LEU A 255 14.92 -12.59 12.32
C LEU A 255 14.34 -13.23 13.60
N SER A 256 13.20 -13.90 13.48
CA SER A 256 12.58 -14.62 14.58
C SER A 256 13.46 -15.75 15.11
N TYR A 257 14.07 -16.52 14.23
CA TYR A 257 14.99 -17.60 14.60
C TYR A 257 16.25 -17.08 15.31
N LEU A 258 16.84 -15.98 14.83
CA LEU A 258 17.99 -15.34 15.46
C LEU A 258 17.65 -14.78 16.86
N ALA A 259 16.44 -14.25 17.05
CA ALA A 259 15.97 -13.79 18.35
C ALA A 259 15.82 -14.94 19.36
N ASP A 260 15.25 -16.06 18.92
CA ASP A 260 15.11 -17.27 19.77
C ASP A 260 16.47 -17.82 20.20
N ARG A 261 17.44 -17.84 19.31
CA ARG A 261 18.79 -18.37 19.60
C ARG A 261 19.54 -17.53 20.62
N LYS A 262 19.45 -16.19 20.52
CA LYS A 262 20.13 -15.28 21.48
C LYS A 262 19.62 -15.37 22.91
N ARG A 263 18.41 -15.89 23.13
CA ARG A 263 17.79 -16.02 24.45
C ARG A 263 18.06 -17.36 25.14
N LYS A 264 18.50 -18.37 24.36
CA LYS A 264 18.87 -19.70 24.91
C LYS A 264 20.32 -19.77 25.39
N ILE A 265 21.08 -18.70 25.20
CA ILE A 265 22.45 -18.51 25.68
C ILE A 265 22.42 -17.51 26.86
#